data_fe6821f9e1a77b05ef5dc029b04efc03
#
_entry.id   fe6821f9e1a77b05ef5dc029b04efc03
#
_cell.length_a   1.000
_cell.length_b   1.000
_cell.length_c   1.000
_cell.angle_alpha   90.00
_cell.angle_beta   90.00
_cell.angle_gamma   90.00
#
_symmetry.space_group_name_H-M   'P 1'
#
loop_
_entity.id
_entity.type
_entity.pdbx_description
1 polymer ?
#
loop_
_entity_poly.entity_id
_entity_poly.type
_entity_poly.pdbx_seq_one_letter_code
_entity_poly.pdbx_strand_id
1 'polypeptide(L)'
;VAVACAHYDTKYDTPGATDNAAGVVALLALAELLSAEQLDCGLEFIAFANEEYLPIGEDAYIPAVGEDHFGQLLLAVNFDGLGHRLDTLNVASFTCSPEFQQQLEQLIAAHPAVQWTEPWPESNHSSFAWRGVPAAAFSGQAVRTWAHQRHDSLCWVNPDAVLEAAELTAEILREVQSRPLAWLRPEA
;
A
#
# COMPACT_ATOMS: atom_id res chain seq x y z
N VAL A 1 9.34 -12.15 -4.70
CA VAL A 1 7.89 -11.90 -4.52
C VAL A 1 7.71 -10.45 -4.12
N ALA A 2 6.67 -9.77 -4.60
CA ALA A 2 6.21 -8.50 -4.08
C ALA A 2 4.83 -8.70 -3.43
N VAL A 3 4.52 -7.87 -2.43
CA VAL A 3 3.24 -7.90 -1.70
C VAL A 3 2.47 -6.61 -1.99
N ALA A 4 1.17 -6.74 -2.24
CA ALA A 4 0.23 -5.63 -2.18
C ALA A 4 -0.82 -5.95 -1.12
N CYS A 5 -1.12 -5.01 -0.23
CA CYS A 5 -2.05 -5.25 0.87
C CYS A 5 -2.96 -4.04 1.16
N ALA A 6 -4.07 -4.35 1.80
CA ALA A 6 -5.01 -3.40 2.38
C ALA A 6 -5.76 -4.12 3.51
N HIS A 7 -6.21 -3.40 4.53
CA HIS A 7 -7.16 -4.00 5.46
C HIS A 7 -8.60 -3.87 4.94
N TYR A 8 -9.47 -4.79 5.35
CA TYR A 8 -10.86 -4.80 4.88
C TYR A 8 -11.89 -4.54 6.00
N ASP A 9 -11.44 -4.47 7.23
CA ASP A 9 -12.28 -4.07 8.36
C ASP A 9 -12.40 -2.56 8.47
N THR A 10 -13.26 -2.08 9.33
CA THR A 10 -13.48 -0.67 9.63
C THR A 10 -13.87 -0.48 11.09
N LYS A 11 -13.75 0.71 11.61
CA LYS A 11 -14.21 1.04 12.97
C LYS A 11 -15.70 0.78 13.12
N TYR A 12 -16.07 0.38 14.34
CA TYR A 12 -17.48 0.18 14.71
C TYR A 12 -18.32 1.42 14.39
N ASP A 13 -19.51 1.19 13.81
CA ASP A 13 -20.48 2.23 13.45
C ASP A 13 -19.97 3.22 12.37
N THR A 14 -19.02 2.79 11.54
CA THR A 14 -18.44 3.54 10.42
C THR A 14 -18.70 2.80 9.11
N PRO A 15 -19.17 3.46 8.04
CA PRO A 15 -19.30 2.81 6.72
C PRO A 15 -17.97 2.34 6.12
N GLY A 16 -16.86 3.05 6.40
CA GLY A 16 -15.52 2.67 5.99
C GLY A 16 -15.28 2.72 4.48
N ALA A 17 -15.84 3.71 3.80
CA ALA A 17 -15.74 3.78 2.35
C ALA A 17 -14.35 4.19 1.87
N THR A 18 -13.73 5.17 2.53
CA THR A 18 -12.34 5.57 2.27
C THR A 18 -11.35 4.82 3.15
N ASP A 19 -11.80 4.42 4.35
CA ASP A 19 -11.02 3.68 5.32
C ASP A 19 -11.79 2.41 5.78
N ASN A 20 -11.65 1.23 5.07
CA ASN A 20 -10.67 1.09 4.00
C ASN A 20 -11.23 0.28 2.79
N ALA A 21 -12.53 0.41 2.46
CA ALA A 21 -13.08 -0.22 1.27
C ALA A 21 -12.38 0.27 -0.03
N ALA A 22 -11.99 1.56 -0.08
CA ALA A 22 -11.25 2.11 -1.22
C ALA A 22 -9.88 1.45 -1.39
N GLY A 23 -9.16 1.16 -0.30
CA GLY A 23 -7.90 0.42 -0.34
C GLY A 23 -8.07 -1.00 -0.88
N VAL A 24 -9.14 -1.69 -0.47
CA VAL A 24 -9.47 -3.03 -1.02
C VAL A 24 -9.80 -2.93 -2.51
N VAL A 25 -10.50 -1.90 -2.95
CA VAL A 25 -10.79 -1.70 -4.39
C VAL A 25 -9.51 -1.42 -5.16
N ALA A 26 -8.58 -0.61 -4.65
CA ALA A 26 -7.27 -0.41 -5.26
C ALA A 26 -6.47 -1.72 -5.39
N LEU A 27 -6.51 -2.57 -4.35
CA LEU A 27 -5.88 -3.89 -4.36
C LEU A 27 -6.47 -4.79 -5.46
N LEU A 28 -7.79 -4.82 -5.60
CA LEU A 28 -8.48 -5.61 -6.63
C LEU A 28 -8.23 -5.04 -8.04
N ALA A 29 -8.24 -3.71 -8.20
CA ALA A 29 -7.93 -3.05 -9.47
C ALA A 29 -6.48 -3.37 -9.91
N LEU A 30 -5.51 -3.33 -8.98
CA LEU A 30 -4.14 -3.73 -9.25
C LEU A 30 -4.05 -5.18 -9.72
N ALA A 31 -4.76 -6.10 -9.06
CA ALA A 31 -4.80 -7.50 -9.45
C ALA A 31 -5.37 -7.68 -10.87
N GLU A 32 -6.41 -6.93 -11.22
CA GLU A 32 -6.99 -6.95 -12.56
C GLU A 32 -6.03 -6.37 -13.61
N LEU A 33 -5.41 -5.22 -13.34
CA LEU A 33 -4.44 -4.57 -14.22
C LEU A 33 -3.27 -5.51 -14.57
N LEU A 34 -2.79 -6.28 -13.61
CA LEU A 34 -1.65 -7.18 -13.80
C LEU A 34 -2.03 -8.60 -14.21
N SER A 35 -3.32 -8.94 -14.26
CA SER A 35 -3.80 -10.32 -14.49
C SER A 35 -3.36 -10.95 -15.81
N ALA A 36 -3.14 -10.15 -16.85
CA ALA A 36 -2.71 -10.59 -18.17
C ALA A 36 -1.19 -10.42 -18.40
N GLU A 37 -0.47 -9.89 -17.44
CA GLU A 37 0.96 -9.63 -17.55
C GLU A 37 1.78 -10.81 -17.05
N GLN A 38 2.92 -11.05 -17.70
CA GLN A 38 3.95 -11.96 -17.19
C GLN A 38 5.00 -11.11 -16.48
N LEU A 39 5.02 -11.19 -15.16
CA LEU A 39 6.02 -10.55 -14.32
C LEU A 39 7.14 -11.54 -13.98
N ASP A 40 8.36 -11.03 -13.84
CA ASP A 40 9.52 -11.84 -13.43
C ASP A 40 9.51 -12.19 -11.93
N CYS A 41 8.57 -11.64 -11.16
CA CYS A 41 8.37 -11.94 -9.75
C CYS A 41 6.94 -12.41 -9.44
N GLY A 42 6.78 -13.20 -8.39
CA GLY A 42 5.46 -13.54 -7.87
C GLY A 42 4.83 -12.32 -7.19
N LEU A 43 3.50 -12.23 -7.25
CA LEU A 43 2.71 -11.24 -6.52
C LEU A 43 1.83 -11.92 -5.48
N GLU A 44 1.81 -11.35 -4.30
CA GLU A 44 0.95 -11.76 -3.20
C GLU A 44 0.00 -10.61 -2.88
N PHE A 45 -1.31 -10.88 -2.91
CA PHE A 45 -2.35 -9.92 -2.58
C PHE A 45 -2.97 -10.29 -1.24
N ILE A 46 -2.92 -9.38 -0.26
CA ILE A 46 -3.36 -9.66 1.10
C ILE A 46 -4.43 -8.66 1.52
N ALA A 47 -5.61 -9.17 1.89
CA ALA A 47 -6.62 -8.39 2.58
C ALA A 47 -6.53 -8.72 4.08
N PHE A 48 -5.98 -7.80 4.88
CA PHE A 48 -5.83 -7.99 6.32
C PHE A 48 -7.14 -7.75 7.07
N ALA A 49 -7.34 -8.51 8.13
CA ALA A 49 -8.47 -8.36 9.04
C ALA A 49 -8.04 -7.67 10.33
N ASN A 50 -8.93 -6.85 10.87
CA ASN A 50 -8.85 -6.31 12.22
C ASN A 50 -7.64 -5.38 12.47
N GLU A 51 -7.24 -4.65 11.44
CA GLU A 51 -6.20 -3.61 11.53
C GLU A 51 -6.58 -2.53 12.52
N GLU A 52 -7.83 -2.10 12.47
CA GLU A 52 -8.42 -0.96 13.17
C GLU A 52 -8.44 -1.07 14.71
N TYR A 53 -8.21 -2.25 15.24
CA TYR A 53 -8.27 -2.51 16.69
C TYR A 53 -7.04 -3.23 17.23
N LEU A 54 -6.59 -4.27 16.54
CA LEU A 54 -5.47 -5.12 16.92
C LEU A 54 -4.91 -5.77 15.64
N PRO A 55 -3.61 -6.00 15.53
CA PRO A 55 -2.99 -6.57 14.33
C PRO A 55 -3.25 -8.09 14.17
N ILE A 56 -4.51 -8.53 14.30
CA ILE A 56 -4.87 -9.97 14.29
C ILE A 56 -4.56 -10.59 12.94
N GLY A 57 -4.77 -9.85 11.84
CA GLY A 57 -4.45 -10.32 10.50
C GLY A 57 -2.95 -10.58 10.34
N GLU A 58 -2.13 -9.65 10.76
CA GLU A 58 -0.67 -9.77 10.73
C GLU A 58 -0.16 -10.82 11.72
N ASP A 59 -0.76 -10.91 12.92
CA ASP A 59 -0.43 -11.92 13.91
C ASP A 59 -0.72 -13.34 13.42
N ALA A 60 -1.68 -13.50 12.50
CA ALA A 60 -1.94 -14.76 11.84
C ALA A 60 -1.02 -14.99 10.62
N TYR A 61 -0.79 -13.96 9.82
CA TYR A 61 0.00 -14.04 8.59
C TYR A 61 1.48 -14.30 8.87
N ILE A 62 2.09 -13.51 9.75
CA ILE A 62 3.53 -13.57 10.02
C ILE A 62 4.02 -14.98 10.43
N PRO A 63 3.41 -15.66 11.40
CA PRO A 63 3.81 -17.02 11.73
C PRO A 63 3.51 -18.04 10.63
N ALA A 64 2.48 -17.79 9.80
CA ALA A 64 2.10 -18.73 8.73
C ALA A 64 3.13 -18.74 7.59
N VAL A 65 3.70 -17.59 7.25
CA VAL A 65 4.73 -17.48 6.20
C VAL A 65 6.15 -17.70 6.73
N GLY A 66 6.40 -17.37 8.00
CA GLY A 66 7.70 -17.45 8.65
C GLY A 66 8.62 -16.25 8.34
N GLU A 67 9.59 -15.99 9.22
CA GLU A 67 10.48 -14.81 9.10
C GLU A 67 11.34 -14.85 7.82
N ASP A 68 11.74 -16.02 7.33
CA ASP A 68 12.54 -16.17 6.10
C ASP A 68 11.81 -15.64 4.86
N HIS A 69 10.48 -15.63 4.86
CA HIS A 69 9.67 -15.08 3.78
C HIS A 69 9.98 -13.60 3.53
N PHE A 70 10.07 -12.81 4.60
CA PHE A 70 10.35 -11.37 4.51
C PHE A 70 11.73 -11.08 3.89
N GLY A 71 12.68 -11.98 4.09
CA GLY A 71 14.01 -11.91 3.45
C GLY A 71 13.96 -11.98 1.92
N GLN A 72 12.90 -12.55 1.34
CA GLN A 72 12.74 -12.77 -0.10
C GLN A 72 11.83 -11.75 -0.77
N LEU A 73 11.14 -10.91 0.00
CA LEU A 73 10.23 -9.91 -0.54
C LEU A 73 11.00 -8.75 -1.20
N LEU A 74 10.62 -8.39 -2.40
CA LEU A 74 11.14 -7.23 -3.12
C LEU A 74 10.60 -5.93 -2.52
N LEU A 75 9.28 -5.87 -2.36
CA LEU A 75 8.54 -4.68 -1.99
C LEU A 75 7.22 -5.08 -1.33
N ALA A 76 6.76 -4.30 -0.37
CA ALA A 76 5.38 -4.30 0.11
C ALA A 76 4.72 -2.98 -0.25
N VAL A 77 3.50 -3.02 -0.81
CA VAL A 77 2.68 -1.84 -1.07
C VAL A 77 1.40 -1.94 -0.27
N ASN A 78 1.08 -0.90 0.48
CA ASN A 78 -0.12 -0.83 1.30
C ASN A 78 -1.05 0.28 0.82
N PHE A 79 -2.34 -0.02 0.80
CA PHE A 79 -3.40 0.93 0.50
C PHE A 79 -4.25 1.14 1.75
N ASP A 80 -4.23 2.35 2.30
CA ASP A 80 -4.95 2.64 3.53
C ASP A 80 -5.44 4.08 3.61
N GLY A 81 -6.75 4.26 3.76
CA GLY A 81 -7.36 5.56 3.95
C GLY A 81 -7.20 6.49 2.74
N LEU A 82 -7.41 6.00 1.53
CA LEU A 82 -7.22 6.76 0.29
C LEU A 82 -8.53 7.02 -0.46
N GLY A 83 -8.45 7.87 -1.47
CA GLY A 83 -9.54 8.07 -2.42
C GLY A 83 -10.64 9.02 -1.94
N HIS A 84 -10.43 9.82 -0.90
CA HIS A 84 -11.41 10.82 -0.51
C HIS A 84 -11.47 11.97 -1.52
N ARG A 85 -12.69 12.37 -1.93
CA ARG A 85 -12.95 13.35 -3.01
C ARG A 85 -12.36 14.75 -2.78
N LEU A 86 -12.16 15.13 -1.53
CA LEU A 86 -11.62 16.45 -1.15
C LEU A 86 -10.14 16.34 -0.71
N ASP A 87 -9.50 15.24 -1.03
CA ASP A 87 -8.16 14.96 -0.56
C ASP A 87 -7.18 14.71 -1.70
N THR A 88 -5.90 14.74 -1.38
CA THR A 88 -4.81 14.36 -2.26
C THR A 88 -4.44 12.91 -2.01
N LEU A 89 -4.13 12.18 -3.06
CA LEU A 89 -3.50 10.88 -2.95
C LEU A 89 -2.04 11.08 -2.55
N ASN A 90 -1.67 10.54 -1.40
CA ASN A 90 -0.31 10.64 -0.86
C ASN A 90 0.38 9.28 -0.87
N VAL A 91 1.69 9.30 -0.98
CA VAL A 91 2.53 8.12 -0.85
C VAL A 91 3.73 8.43 0.05
N ALA A 92 4.06 7.47 0.90
CA ALA A 92 5.29 7.46 1.69
C ALA A 92 6.07 6.18 1.41
N SER A 93 7.39 6.24 1.58
CA SER A 93 8.27 5.07 1.44
C SER A 93 8.97 4.77 2.76
N PHE A 94 9.29 3.50 2.95
CA PHE A 94 9.89 2.97 4.18
C PHE A 94 10.99 1.98 3.81
N THR A 95 12.11 2.05 4.50
CA THR A 95 13.20 1.06 4.41
C THR A 95 13.71 0.86 2.97
N CYS A 96 13.61 1.90 2.14
CA CYS A 96 14.11 1.91 0.77
C CYS A 96 15.57 2.32 0.71
N SER A 97 16.33 1.75 -0.23
CA SER A 97 17.65 2.28 -0.57
C SER A 97 17.55 3.70 -1.15
N PRO A 98 18.63 4.50 -1.13
CA PRO A 98 18.64 5.80 -1.79
C PRO A 98 18.32 5.71 -3.29
N GLU A 99 18.80 4.66 -3.96
CA GLU A 99 18.60 4.42 -5.39
C GLU A 99 17.12 4.12 -5.69
N PHE A 100 16.51 3.27 -4.89
CA PHE A 100 15.08 2.96 -5.05
C PHE A 100 14.20 4.15 -4.67
N GLN A 101 14.56 4.88 -3.62
CA GLN A 101 13.88 6.12 -3.27
C GLN A 101 13.87 7.13 -4.43
N GLN A 102 15.02 7.34 -5.05
CA GLN A 102 15.14 8.24 -6.21
C GLN A 102 14.26 7.78 -7.39
N GLN A 103 14.19 6.47 -7.63
CA GLN A 103 13.32 5.90 -8.68
C GLN A 103 11.85 6.12 -8.37
N LEU A 104 11.42 5.91 -7.12
CA LEU A 104 10.05 6.21 -6.68
C LEU A 104 9.71 7.69 -6.89
N GLU A 105 10.59 8.59 -6.53
CA GLU A 105 10.40 10.04 -6.74
C GLU A 105 10.20 10.38 -8.22
N GLN A 106 10.95 9.73 -9.13
CA GLN A 106 10.79 9.92 -10.57
C GLN A 106 9.44 9.41 -11.09
N LEU A 107 9.02 8.23 -10.63
CA LEU A 107 7.71 7.67 -10.99
C LEU A 107 6.58 8.59 -10.50
N ILE A 108 6.62 8.99 -9.24
CA ILE A 108 5.60 9.87 -8.65
C ILE A 108 5.55 11.23 -9.33
N ALA A 109 6.69 11.77 -9.78
CA ALA A 109 6.72 13.04 -10.52
C ALA A 109 5.97 13.00 -11.86
N ALA A 110 5.74 11.80 -12.42
CA ALA A 110 4.91 11.61 -13.61
C ALA A 110 3.40 11.58 -13.29
N HIS A 111 3.03 11.50 -12.01
CA HIS A 111 1.66 11.42 -11.50
C HIS A 111 1.28 12.69 -10.72
N PRO A 112 0.85 13.78 -11.37
CA PRO A 112 0.66 15.09 -10.71
C PRO A 112 -0.45 15.09 -9.64
N ALA A 113 -1.31 14.08 -9.62
CA ALA A 113 -2.35 13.89 -8.60
C ALA A 113 -1.82 13.23 -7.32
N VAL A 114 -0.56 12.72 -7.34
CA VAL A 114 0.06 12.02 -6.22
C VAL A 114 1.13 12.90 -5.58
N GLN A 115 1.19 12.92 -4.26
CA GLN A 115 2.15 13.71 -3.51
C GLN A 115 2.92 12.83 -2.51
N TRP A 116 4.17 13.20 -2.26
CA TRP A 116 4.93 12.65 -1.14
C TRP A 116 4.38 13.14 0.18
N THR A 117 4.37 12.24 1.17
CA THR A 117 4.11 12.58 2.57
C THR A 117 5.18 11.99 3.47
N GLU A 118 5.26 12.52 4.68
CA GLU A 118 6.15 11.96 5.70
C GLU A 118 5.71 10.53 6.06
N PRO A 119 6.66 9.61 6.24
CA PRO A 119 6.37 8.25 6.68
C PRO A 119 5.61 8.22 8.02
N TRP A 120 4.64 7.33 8.12
CA TRP A 120 3.88 7.09 9.35
C TRP A 120 3.92 5.60 9.71
N PRO A 121 4.01 5.22 11.00
CA PRO A 121 4.19 3.83 11.41
C PRO A 121 2.88 3.04 11.57
N GLU A 122 1.74 3.68 11.49
CA GLU A 122 0.43 3.05 11.61
C GLU A 122 0.07 2.36 10.30
N SER A 123 -0.61 1.22 10.37
CA SER A 123 -1.09 0.40 9.26
C SER A 123 -0.16 -0.76 8.83
N ASN A 124 -0.68 -1.63 7.97
CA ASN A 124 -0.10 -2.95 7.65
C ASN A 124 1.31 -2.90 7.03
N HIS A 125 1.69 -1.81 6.34
CA HIS A 125 3.04 -1.67 5.77
C HIS A 125 4.15 -1.76 6.81
N SER A 126 3.85 -1.35 8.05
CA SER A 126 4.83 -1.37 9.14
C SER A 126 5.29 -2.77 9.49
N SER A 127 4.43 -3.78 9.38
CA SER A 127 4.77 -5.18 9.61
C SER A 127 5.86 -5.68 8.66
N PHE A 128 5.92 -5.15 7.47
CA PHE A 128 6.94 -5.41 6.46
C PHE A 128 8.18 -4.54 6.65
N ALA A 129 8.00 -3.23 6.83
CA ALA A 129 9.10 -2.28 6.99
C ALA A 129 9.98 -2.58 8.20
N TRP A 130 9.40 -2.97 9.33
CA TRP A 130 10.15 -3.37 10.54
C TRP A 130 10.95 -4.66 10.37
N ARG A 131 10.65 -5.44 9.33
CA ARG A 131 11.41 -6.63 8.92
C ARG A 131 12.40 -6.36 7.78
N GLY A 132 12.68 -5.07 7.51
CA GLY A 132 13.63 -4.65 6.48
C GLY A 132 13.13 -4.85 5.06
N VAL A 133 11.83 -5.02 4.85
CA VAL A 133 11.24 -5.04 3.51
C VAL A 133 10.98 -3.60 3.08
N PRO A 134 11.48 -3.17 1.91
CA PRO A 134 11.09 -1.89 1.35
C PRO A 134 9.58 -1.79 1.24
N ALA A 135 9.00 -0.66 1.62
CA ALA A 135 7.57 -0.49 1.53
C ALA A 135 7.19 0.87 0.97
N ALA A 136 6.07 0.91 0.23
CA ALA A 136 5.36 2.10 -0.17
C ALA A 136 3.94 2.05 0.42
N ALA A 137 3.48 3.14 1.00
CA ALA A 137 2.14 3.22 1.56
C ALA A 137 1.38 4.39 0.95
N PHE A 138 0.21 4.10 0.40
CA PHE A 138 -0.72 5.07 -0.14
C PHE A 138 -1.77 5.44 0.89
N SER A 139 -2.07 6.72 1.01
CA SER A 139 -3.06 7.25 1.94
C SER A 139 -3.59 8.59 1.46
N GLY A 140 -4.59 9.12 2.15
CA GLY A 140 -5.06 10.50 2.01
C GLY A 140 -4.59 11.37 3.17
N GLN A 141 -4.32 12.64 2.93
CA GLN A 141 -3.95 13.57 4.00
C GLN A 141 -5.12 13.85 4.95
N ALA A 142 -6.34 13.90 4.41
CA ALA A 142 -7.55 14.18 5.17
C ALA A 142 -8.14 12.93 5.84
N VAL A 143 -7.57 11.74 5.63
CA VAL A 143 -8.04 10.49 6.25
C VAL A 143 -8.21 10.63 7.76
N ARG A 144 -7.27 11.29 8.44
CA ARG A 144 -7.33 11.56 9.89
C ARG A 144 -8.54 12.39 10.33
N THR A 145 -9.17 13.13 9.40
CA THR A 145 -10.33 13.95 9.68
C THR A 145 -11.64 13.22 9.37
N TRP A 146 -11.64 12.34 8.35
CA TRP A 146 -12.82 11.70 7.81
C TRP A 146 -12.95 10.23 8.16
N ALA A 147 -11.83 9.52 8.28
CA ALA A 147 -11.80 8.14 8.74
C ALA A 147 -12.43 8.01 10.13
N HIS A 148 -12.93 6.82 10.43
CA HIS A 148 -13.55 6.50 11.72
C HIS A 148 -14.80 7.33 12.05
N GLN A 149 -15.42 7.92 11.03
CA GLN A 149 -16.63 8.76 11.20
C GLN A 149 -17.81 8.14 10.43
N ARG A 150 -19.03 8.40 10.93
CA ARG A 150 -20.27 7.94 10.29
C ARG A 150 -20.49 8.48 8.87
N HIS A 151 -19.82 9.53 8.51
CA HIS A 151 -19.90 10.13 7.17
C HIS A 151 -18.84 9.64 6.19
N ASP A 152 -17.94 8.73 6.59
CA ASP A 152 -17.05 8.03 5.67
C ASP A 152 -17.85 7.08 4.78
N SER A 153 -18.48 7.61 3.76
CA SER A 153 -19.45 6.94 2.91
C SER A 153 -19.07 7.04 1.43
N LEU A 154 -19.65 6.17 0.61
CA LEU A 154 -19.33 6.03 -0.81
C LEU A 154 -19.45 7.36 -1.60
N CYS A 155 -20.32 8.29 -1.20
CA CYS A 155 -20.45 9.57 -1.90
C CYS A 155 -19.19 10.46 -1.82
N TRP A 156 -18.30 10.17 -0.90
CA TRP A 156 -17.03 10.87 -0.74
C TRP A 156 -15.85 10.18 -1.46
N VAL A 157 -16.05 8.99 -2.00
CA VAL A 157 -14.99 8.30 -2.74
C VAL A 157 -14.81 8.92 -4.12
N ASN A 158 -13.56 9.17 -4.49
CA ASN A 158 -13.11 9.51 -5.83
C ASN A 158 -12.50 8.27 -6.49
N PRO A 159 -13.21 7.62 -7.42
CA PRO A 159 -12.71 6.40 -8.06
C PRO A 159 -11.44 6.62 -8.87
N ASP A 160 -11.23 7.82 -9.43
CA ASP A 160 -10.03 8.12 -10.22
C ASP A 160 -8.78 8.10 -9.33
N ALA A 161 -8.87 8.61 -8.10
CA ALA A 161 -7.74 8.55 -7.15
C ALA A 161 -7.44 7.11 -6.68
N VAL A 162 -8.48 6.27 -6.57
CA VAL A 162 -8.31 4.85 -6.24
C VAL A 162 -7.63 4.11 -7.38
N LEU A 163 -8.04 4.37 -8.62
CA LEU A 163 -7.42 3.78 -9.81
C LEU A 163 -5.97 4.27 -9.98
N GLU A 164 -5.70 5.56 -9.78
CA GLU A 164 -4.36 6.16 -9.83
C GLU A 164 -3.38 5.44 -8.88
N ALA A 165 -3.82 5.11 -7.65
CA ALA A 165 -3.00 4.36 -6.71
C ALA A 165 -2.65 2.95 -7.24
N ALA A 166 -3.60 2.27 -7.88
CA ALA A 166 -3.38 0.96 -8.48
C ALA A 166 -2.46 1.05 -9.71
N GLU A 167 -2.65 2.03 -10.59
CA GLU A 167 -1.84 2.24 -11.79
C GLU A 167 -0.38 2.57 -11.44
N LEU A 168 -0.16 3.52 -10.52
CA LEU A 168 1.18 3.84 -10.05
C LEU A 168 1.84 2.63 -9.37
N THR A 169 1.09 1.85 -8.60
CA THR A 169 1.63 0.61 -8.01
C THR A 169 2.04 -0.39 -9.09
N ALA A 170 1.23 -0.55 -10.14
CA ALA A 170 1.59 -1.42 -11.27
C ALA A 170 2.89 -0.96 -11.95
N GLU A 171 3.09 0.35 -12.12
CA GLU A 171 4.34 0.91 -12.66
C GLU A 171 5.53 0.64 -11.74
N ILE A 172 5.38 0.84 -10.44
CA ILE A 172 6.41 0.52 -9.44
C ILE A 172 6.79 -0.97 -9.53
N LEU A 173 5.81 -1.87 -9.56
CA LEU A 173 6.04 -3.30 -9.64
C LEU A 173 6.76 -3.71 -10.94
N ARG A 174 6.40 -3.12 -12.07
CA ARG A 174 7.10 -3.35 -13.35
C ARG A 174 8.56 -2.91 -13.30
N GLU A 175 8.85 -1.81 -12.61
CA GLU A 175 10.22 -1.30 -12.45
C GLU A 175 11.07 -2.20 -11.55
N VAL A 176 10.51 -2.70 -10.43
CA VAL A 176 11.28 -3.41 -9.41
C VAL A 176 11.39 -4.92 -9.65
N GLN A 177 10.51 -5.52 -10.47
CA GLN A 177 10.38 -6.98 -10.62
C GLN A 177 11.69 -7.72 -10.98
N SER A 178 12.57 -7.06 -11.72
CA SER A 178 13.84 -7.63 -12.16
C SER A 178 15.05 -7.07 -11.40
N ARG A 179 14.83 -6.20 -10.43
CA ARG A 179 15.91 -5.59 -9.66
C ARG A 179 16.43 -6.54 -8.57
N PRO A 180 17.73 -6.54 -8.30
CA PRO A 180 18.28 -7.31 -7.18
C PRO A 180 17.82 -6.70 -5.85
N LEU A 181 17.64 -7.54 -4.82
CA LEU A 181 17.25 -7.09 -3.48
C LEU A 181 18.15 -5.99 -2.92
N ALA A 182 19.44 -6.07 -3.16
CA ALA A 182 20.42 -5.07 -2.71
C ALA A 182 20.19 -3.68 -3.33
N TRP A 183 19.50 -3.59 -4.46
CA TRP A 183 19.14 -2.31 -5.06
C TRP A 183 17.91 -1.68 -4.40
N LEU A 184 17.05 -2.51 -3.82
CA LEU A 184 15.80 -2.06 -3.19
C LEU A 184 16.00 -1.69 -1.72
N ARG A 185 16.90 -2.39 -1.03
CA ARG A 185 17.10 -2.29 0.42
C ARG A 185 18.29 -1.40 0.76
N PRO A 186 18.23 -0.65 1.88
CA PRO A 186 19.40 0.08 2.37
C PRO A 186 20.51 -0.92 2.73
N GLU A 187 21.76 -0.47 2.60
CA GLU A 187 22.91 -1.22 3.14
C GLU A 187 22.74 -1.38 4.67
N ALA A 188 23.02 -2.59 5.17
CA ALA A 188 22.89 -2.96 6.57
C ALA A 188 23.99 -2.32 7.45
#